data_d3723b2c95e4d1c71af524517173c7b1
#
_entry.id   d3723b2c95e4d1c71af524517173c7b1
#
_cell.length_a   1.000
_cell.length_b   1.000
_cell.length_c   1.000
_cell.angle_alpha   90.00
_cell.angle_beta   90.00
_cell.angle_gamma   90.00
#
_symmetry.space_group_name_H-M   'P 1'
#
loop_
_entity.id
_entity.type
_entity.pdbx_description
1 polymer ?
#
loop_
_entity_poly.entity_id
_entity_poly.type
_entity_poly.pdbx_seq_one_letter_code
_entity_poly.pdbx_strand_id
1 'polypeptide(L)'
;MIRRRTFIKGGLALAATPAMARAQGKGKVKLAYLQLGWAATEIIHKEDLLGRHGWQAEYSVVPGAPGPLLNQLASRNVDAIDMSFALAAKAFEDGVPLRVTGVATAVLGAIIARKDAGLSRVEDLKGRKVAAVVGTSTFFDIRALTLKGYGFDLQKDTQIVTATAPPDMVTLLGKKEVDAIIAWQPITDAVVLRGEGVYLAKQIDLWRKATGRPTGFPVHVCYLVHNEFLTKNPGIARDLNDAQRDAVEIWYGKPERAIEIVQDVTKLPKEVVQVAYKETVKMLSGLPDEQVDTLIVQLKINKEFGFLKSDIWENPDRIRREFFYRA
;
A
#
# COMPACT_ATOMS: atom_id res chain seq x y z
N MET A 1 -85.76 -29.42 -30.73
CA MET A 1 -85.04 -29.26 -29.47
C MET A 1 -83.55 -29.39 -29.74
N ILE A 2 -82.84 -28.26 -29.83
CA ILE A 2 -81.42 -28.21 -30.15
C ILE A 2 -80.71 -27.68 -28.96
N ARG A 3 -79.81 -28.49 -28.31
CA ARG A 3 -78.99 -28.07 -27.17
C ARG A 3 -77.69 -27.41 -27.70
N ARG A 4 -77.47 -26.14 -27.37
CA ARG A 4 -76.23 -25.40 -27.59
C ARG A 4 -75.14 -25.88 -26.63
N ARG A 5 -74.00 -26.31 -27.16
CA ARG A 5 -72.78 -26.61 -26.42
C ARG A 5 -71.93 -25.34 -26.35
N THR A 6 -71.69 -24.85 -25.15
CA THR A 6 -70.79 -23.72 -24.87
C THR A 6 -69.38 -24.22 -24.87
N PHE A 7 -68.51 -23.70 -25.74
CA PHE A 7 -67.08 -23.93 -25.72
C PHE A 7 -66.41 -22.95 -24.75
N ILE A 8 -65.80 -23.45 -23.67
CA ILE A 8 -64.97 -22.69 -22.84
C ILE A 8 -63.52 -22.71 -23.42
N LYS A 9 -63.08 -21.56 -23.92
CA LYS A 9 -61.68 -21.35 -24.30
C LYS A 9 -60.85 -21.10 -23.04
N GLY A 10 -60.11 -22.10 -22.58
CA GLY A 10 -59.09 -21.95 -21.56
C GLY A 10 -57.89 -21.25 -22.15
N GLY A 11 -57.63 -20.00 -21.74
CA GLY A 11 -56.40 -19.29 -22.05
C GLY A 11 -55.28 -19.76 -21.11
N LEU A 12 -54.26 -20.41 -21.65
CA LEU A 12 -53.00 -20.61 -20.95
C LEU A 12 -52.31 -19.26 -20.81
N ALA A 13 -52.31 -18.72 -19.60
CA ALA A 13 -51.40 -17.63 -19.24
C ALA A 13 -49.96 -18.19 -19.05
N LEU A 14 -49.11 -18.00 -20.01
CA LEU A 14 -47.66 -18.21 -19.83
C LEU A 14 -47.19 -17.17 -18.84
N ALA A 15 -46.93 -17.59 -17.60
CA ALA A 15 -46.18 -16.82 -16.62
C ALA A 15 -44.74 -16.68 -17.11
N ALA A 16 -44.44 -15.53 -17.69
CA ALA A 16 -43.06 -15.15 -17.97
C ALA A 16 -42.34 -14.93 -16.63
N THR A 17 -41.60 -15.92 -16.17
CA THR A 17 -40.63 -15.73 -15.12
C THR A 17 -39.61 -14.70 -15.61
N PRO A 18 -39.35 -13.59 -14.86
CA PRO A 18 -38.29 -12.68 -15.22
C PRO A 18 -36.99 -13.47 -15.16
N ALA A 19 -36.38 -13.68 -16.32
CA ALA A 19 -34.99 -14.14 -16.38
C ALA A 19 -34.19 -13.11 -15.60
N MET A 20 -33.68 -13.48 -14.39
CA MET A 20 -32.64 -12.72 -13.73
C MET A 20 -31.50 -12.63 -14.73
N ALA A 21 -31.35 -11.45 -15.33
CA ALA A 21 -30.17 -11.13 -16.11
C ALA A 21 -28.98 -11.27 -15.15
N ARG A 22 -28.31 -12.43 -15.21
CA ARG A 22 -27.00 -12.58 -14.59
C ARG A 22 -26.15 -11.46 -15.18
N ALA A 23 -25.79 -10.49 -14.37
CA ALA A 23 -24.83 -9.48 -14.78
C ALA A 23 -23.65 -10.22 -15.39
N GLN A 24 -23.39 -10.02 -16.69
CA GLN A 24 -22.21 -10.59 -17.33
C GLN A 24 -21.02 -10.11 -16.54
N GLY A 25 -20.25 -11.04 -15.94
CA GLY A 25 -19.08 -10.72 -15.17
C GLY A 25 -18.10 -9.89 -16.01
N LYS A 26 -17.44 -8.90 -15.41
CA LYS A 26 -16.49 -8.00 -16.07
C LYS A 26 -15.23 -8.71 -16.59
N GLY A 27 -14.99 -9.95 -16.17
CA GLY A 27 -13.84 -10.76 -16.54
C GLY A 27 -13.06 -11.27 -15.33
N LYS A 28 -11.88 -11.83 -15.61
CA LYS A 28 -10.96 -12.32 -14.58
C LYS A 28 -9.90 -11.29 -14.28
N VAL A 29 -9.48 -11.22 -13.02
CA VAL A 29 -8.34 -10.39 -12.58
C VAL A 29 -7.51 -11.16 -11.56
N LYS A 30 -6.19 -11.13 -11.72
CA LYS A 30 -5.24 -11.70 -10.78
C LYS A 30 -4.59 -10.57 -9.98
N LEU A 31 -4.86 -10.52 -8.67
CA LEU A 31 -4.30 -9.54 -7.74
C LEU A 31 -3.37 -10.23 -6.76
N ALA A 32 -2.09 -9.83 -6.76
CA ALA A 32 -1.14 -10.29 -5.75
C ALA A 32 -0.76 -9.16 -4.78
N TYR A 33 -0.44 -9.52 -3.55
CA TYR A 33 -0.06 -8.55 -2.51
C TYR A 33 0.92 -9.15 -1.49
N LEU A 34 1.65 -8.27 -0.78
CA LEU A 34 2.61 -8.70 0.23
C LEU A 34 1.93 -9.05 1.55
N GLN A 35 2.42 -10.11 2.20
CA GLN A 35 1.95 -10.57 3.52
C GLN A 35 2.50 -9.67 4.64
N LEU A 36 2.21 -8.38 4.59
CA LEU A 36 2.78 -7.40 5.53
C LEU A 36 1.74 -6.67 6.39
N GLY A 37 0.45 -6.75 6.08
CA GLY A 37 -0.61 -6.03 6.80
C GLY A 37 -0.50 -4.50 6.66
N TRP A 38 0.06 -4.03 5.57
CA TRP A 38 0.35 -2.61 5.34
C TRP A 38 -0.67 -1.90 4.44
N ALA A 39 -1.63 -2.65 3.92
CA ALA A 39 -2.70 -2.15 3.07
C ALA A 39 -4.01 -2.84 3.43
N ALA A 40 -5.12 -2.38 2.88
CA ALA A 40 -6.41 -3.05 3.05
C ALA A 40 -6.63 -4.19 2.03
N THR A 41 -5.60 -4.61 1.31
CA THR A 41 -5.69 -5.66 0.27
C THR A 41 -6.06 -7.01 0.86
N GLU A 42 -5.67 -7.28 2.11
CA GLU A 42 -6.11 -8.46 2.86
C GLU A 42 -7.64 -8.48 3.04
N ILE A 43 -8.25 -7.31 3.27
CA ILE A 43 -9.71 -7.16 3.40
C ILE A 43 -10.36 -7.32 2.03
N ILE A 44 -9.79 -6.72 0.97
CA ILE A 44 -10.29 -6.91 -0.40
C ILE A 44 -10.36 -8.40 -0.74
N HIS A 45 -9.31 -9.15 -0.42
CA HIS A 45 -9.23 -10.58 -0.67
C HIS A 45 -10.25 -11.36 0.16
N LYS A 46 -10.21 -11.21 1.50
CA LYS A 46 -11.02 -12.05 2.41
C LYS A 46 -12.52 -11.78 2.33
N GLU A 47 -12.89 -10.57 1.94
CA GLU A 47 -14.29 -10.17 1.72
C GLU A 47 -14.72 -10.25 0.25
N ASP A 48 -13.82 -10.69 -0.64
CA ASP A 48 -14.00 -10.75 -2.11
C ASP A 48 -14.64 -9.47 -2.67
N LEU A 49 -14.04 -8.31 -2.32
CA LEU A 49 -14.62 -7.02 -2.70
C LEU A 49 -14.57 -6.78 -4.21
N LEU A 50 -13.56 -7.27 -4.92
CA LEU A 50 -13.55 -7.22 -6.38
C LEU A 50 -14.65 -8.09 -7.00
N GLY A 51 -14.98 -9.22 -6.36
CA GLY A 51 -16.14 -10.04 -6.74
C GLY A 51 -17.45 -9.28 -6.63
N ARG A 52 -17.63 -8.46 -5.58
CA ARG A 52 -18.80 -7.58 -5.43
C ARG A 52 -18.89 -6.54 -6.54
N HIS A 53 -17.76 -6.12 -7.10
CA HIS A 53 -17.69 -5.21 -8.25
C HIS A 53 -17.74 -5.93 -9.61
N GLY A 54 -18.05 -7.24 -9.63
CA GLY A 54 -18.32 -8.01 -10.83
C GLY A 54 -17.11 -8.70 -11.45
N TRP A 55 -15.97 -8.76 -10.79
CA TRP A 55 -14.78 -9.45 -11.25
C TRP A 55 -14.71 -10.88 -10.70
N GLN A 56 -14.21 -11.82 -11.50
CA GLN A 56 -13.72 -13.09 -10.98
C GLN A 56 -12.27 -12.89 -10.55
N ALA A 57 -12.07 -12.59 -9.25
CA ALA A 57 -10.74 -12.26 -8.73
C ALA A 57 -10.00 -13.53 -8.25
N GLU A 58 -8.74 -13.65 -8.65
CA GLU A 58 -7.79 -14.63 -8.13
C GLU A 58 -6.75 -13.89 -7.31
N TYR A 59 -6.59 -14.28 -6.03
CA TYR A 59 -5.70 -13.59 -5.11
C TYR A 59 -4.47 -14.43 -4.78
N SER A 60 -3.30 -13.77 -4.73
CA SER A 60 -2.04 -14.40 -4.33
C SER A 60 -1.37 -13.59 -3.22
N VAL A 61 -1.04 -14.26 -2.13
CA VAL A 61 -0.30 -13.68 -1.00
C VAL A 61 1.17 -14.00 -1.17
N VAL A 62 2.01 -13.00 -1.24
CA VAL A 62 3.46 -13.15 -1.44
C VAL A 62 4.18 -12.83 -0.14
N PRO A 63 4.89 -13.80 0.46
CA PRO A 63 5.70 -13.55 1.65
C PRO A 63 6.99 -12.82 1.29
N GLY A 64 7.53 -12.06 2.24
CA GLY A 64 8.88 -11.51 2.18
C GLY A 64 9.01 -10.17 1.46
N ALA A 65 9.94 -10.09 0.50
CA ALA A 65 10.38 -8.83 -0.09
C ALA A 65 9.56 -8.38 -1.32
N PRO A 66 9.55 -7.08 -1.65
CA PRO A 66 8.80 -6.52 -2.78
C PRO A 66 9.25 -7.02 -4.18
N GLY A 67 10.50 -7.41 -4.35
CA GLY A 67 11.06 -7.80 -5.66
C GLY A 67 10.30 -8.93 -6.34
N PRO A 68 10.04 -10.07 -5.68
CA PRO A 68 9.25 -11.16 -6.26
C PRO A 68 7.85 -10.74 -6.70
N LEU A 69 7.18 -9.88 -5.92
CA LEU A 69 5.85 -9.36 -6.26
C LEU A 69 5.90 -8.50 -7.52
N LEU A 70 6.89 -7.61 -7.62
CA LEU A 70 7.08 -6.77 -8.80
C LEU A 70 7.40 -7.60 -10.06
N ASN A 71 8.21 -8.67 -9.92
CA ASN A 71 8.51 -9.58 -11.01
C ASN A 71 7.26 -10.32 -11.51
N GLN A 72 6.30 -10.65 -10.65
CA GLN A 72 5.04 -11.25 -11.08
C GLN A 72 4.21 -10.30 -11.96
N LEU A 73 4.19 -9.00 -11.64
CA LEU A 73 3.53 -8.00 -12.47
C LEU A 73 4.26 -7.82 -13.81
N ALA A 74 5.59 -7.64 -13.76
CA ALA A 74 6.41 -7.43 -14.94
C ALA A 74 6.35 -8.60 -15.95
N SER A 75 6.30 -9.85 -15.44
CA SER A 75 6.16 -11.07 -16.25
C SER A 75 4.71 -11.42 -16.60
N ARG A 76 3.73 -10.60 -16.18
CA ARG A 76 2.30 -10.81 -16.44
C ARG A 76 1.72 -12.09 -15.82
N ASN A 77 2.33 -12.60 -14.77
CA ASN A 77 1.75 -13.70 -14.00
C ASN A 77 0.54 -13.22 -13.18
N VAL A 78 0.52 -11.92 -12.86
CA VAL A 78 -0.61 -11.21 -12.26
C VAL A 78 -0.90 -9.91 -13.02
N ASP A 79 -2.13 -9.40 -12.87
CA ASP A 79 -2.62 -8.22 -13.57
C ASP A 79 -2.47 -6.94 -12.75
N ALA A 80 -2.57 -7.09 -11.42
CA ALA A 80 -2.48 -6.00 -10.46
C ALA A 80 -1.72 -6.43 -9.20
N ILE A 81 -1.10 -5.46 -8.52
CA ILE A 81 -0.43 -5.64 -7.23
C ILE A 81 -0.63 -4.42 -6.33
N ASP A 82 -0.51 -4.61 -5.01
CA ASP A 82 -0.14 -3.50 -4.14
C ASP A 82 1.39 -3.38 -4.04
N MET A 83 1.90 -2.17 -3.99
CA MET A 83 3.34 -1.93 -3.95
C MET A 83 3.67 -0.62 -3.26
N SER A 84 4.84 -0.55 -2.64
CA SER A 84 5.35 0.71 -2.13
C SER A 84 5.57 1.73 -3.25
N PHE A 85 5.12 2.96 -3.03
CA PHE A 85 5.04 3.98 -4.05
C PHE A 85 6.40 4.36 -4.67
N ALA A 86 7.45 4.48 -3.86
CA ALA A 86 8.78 4.77 -4.37
C ALA A 86 9.33 3.64 -5.26
N LEU A 87 9.12 2.36 -4.88
CA LEU A 87 9.52 1.23 -5.74
C LEU A 87 8.66 1.13 -7.00
N ALA A 88 7.39 1.50 -6.94
CA ALA A 88 6.53 1.61 -8.13
C ALA A 88 7.11 2.62 -9.14
N ALA A 89 7.53 3.78 -8.66
CA ALA A 89 8.18 4.80 -9.49
C ALA A 89 9.51 4.32 -10.07
N LYS A 90 10.33 3.63 -9.26
CA LYS A 90 11.59 3.05 -9.73
C LYS A 90 11.36 1.98 -10.79
N ALA A 91 10.40 1.09 -10.60
CA ALA A 91 10.04 0.07 -11.57
C ALA A 91 9.53 0.67 -12.88
N PHE A 92 8.72 1.73 -12.82
CA PHE A 92 8.27 2.47 -14.00
C PHE A 92 9.47 3.10 -14.74
N GLU A 93 10.40 3.74 -14.02
CA GLU A 93 11.64 4.30 -14.57
C GLU A 93 12.51 3.22 -15.25
N ASP A 94 12.54 2.01 -14.69
CA ASP A 94 13.28 0.86 -15.23
C ASP A 94 12.53 0.17 -16.39
N GLY A 95 11.39 0.73 -16.84
CA GLY A 95 10.67 0.29 -18.02
C GLY A 95 9.60 -0.78 -17.77
N VAL A 96 9.26 -1.09 -16.53
CA VAL A 96 8.13 -1.99 -16.24
C VAL A 96 6.81 -1.32 -16.71
N PRO A 97 6.02 -1.99 -17.56
CA PRO A 97 4.82 -1.39 -18.15
C PRO A 97 3.65 -1.39 -17.15
N LEU A 98 3.65 -0.45 -16.23
CA LEU A 98 2.67 -0.30 -15.16
C LEU A 98 2.07 1.11 -15.08
N ARG A 99 0.94 1.22 -14.39
CA ARG A 99 0.32 2.49 -13.97
C ARG A 99 -0.09 2.41 -12.51
N VAL A 100 0.06 3.51 -11.80
CA VAL A 100 -0.55 3.69 -10.48
C VAL A 100 -2.01 4.08 -10.69
N THR A 101 -2.91 3.23 -10.21
CA THR A 101 -4.36 3.40 -10.38
C THR A 101 -5.06 3.89 -9.13
N GLY A 102 -4.43 3.76 -7.96
CA GLY A 102 -4.99 4.16 -6.68
C GLY A 102 -3.95 4.14 -5.57
N VAL A 103 -4.27 4.75 -4.44
CA VAL A 103 -3.47 4.68 -3.22
C VAL A 103 -4.14 3.80 -2.18
N ALA A 104 -3.34 3.15 -1.33
CA ALA A 104 -3.85 2.26 -0.28
C ALA A 104 -3.53 2.78 1.13
N THR A 105 -2.28 3.16 1.39
CA THR A 105 -1.86 3.62 2.73
C THR A 105 -0.83 4.72 2.69
N ALA A 106 -0.80 5.50 3.77
CA ALA A 106 0.17 6.55 4.02
C ALA A 106 0.94 6.31 5.33
N VAL A 107 2.09 6.96 5.44
CA VAL A 107 2.89 7.19 6.67
C VAL A 107 3.27 5.93 7.46
N LEU A 108 3.72 4.89 6.78
CA LEU A 108 4.09 3.63 7.46
C LEU A 108 5.51 3.61 8.05
N GLY A 109 6.41 4.46 7.58
CA GLY A 109 7.82 4.46 8.00
C GLY A 109 8.06 5.15 9.34
N ALA A 110 9.07 4.68 10.08
CA ALA A 110 9.54 5.34 11.29
C ALA A 110 11.02 5.04 11.58
N ILE A 111 11.62 5.90 12.38
CA ILE A 111 12.88 5.66 13.07
C ILE A 111 12.57 5.29 14.51
N ILE A 112 13.00 4.12 14.95
CA ILE A 112 12.86 3.64 16.32
C ILE A 112 14.22 3.66 16.97
N ALA A 113 14.37 4.41 18.04
CA ALA A 113 15.54 4.36 18.89
C ALA A 113 15.42 3.23 19.91
N ARG A 114 16.51 2.53 20.20
CA ARG A 114 16.57 1.62 21.34
C ARG A 114 16.35 2.41 22.62
N LYS A 115 15.51 1.89 23.51
CA LYS A 115 15.03 2.62 24.69
C LYS A 115 16.14 3.17 25.59
N ASP A 116 17.27 2.48 25.70
CA ASP A 116 18.41 2.83 26.53
C ASP A 116 19.59 3.45 25.75
N ALA A 117 19.39 3.82 24.46
CA ALA A 117 20.44 4.41 23.63
C ALA A 117 20.70 5.91 23.90
N GLY A 118 19.85 6.57 24.70
CA GLY A 118 20.00 7.99 25.03
C GLY A 118 19.74 8.92 23.83
N LEU A 119 18.97 8.47 22.82
CA LEU A 119 18.58 9.25 21.66
C LEU A 119 17.22 9.92 21.91
N SER A 120 17.14 11.22 21.70
CA SER A 120 15.92 12.00 21.91
C SER A 120 15.48 12.80 20.68
N ARG A 121 16.41 13.04 19.74
CA ARG A 121 16.16 13.80 18.51
C ARG A 121 16.77 13.08 17.32
N VAL A 122 16.28 13.40 16.13
CA VAL A 122 16.75 12.79 14.85
C VAL A 122 18.25 13.07 14.65
N GLU A 123 18.73 14.25 15.02
CA GLU A 123 20.14 14.65 14.89
C GLU A 123 21.09 13.83 15.77
N ASP A 124 20.60 13.23 16.85
CA ASP A 124 21.39 12.37 17.74
C ASP A 124 21.82 11.06 17.05
N LEU A 125 21.27 10.76 15.87
CA LEU A 125 21.67 9.61 15.07
C LEU A 125 23.05 9.76 14.41
N LYS A 126 23.61 10.98 14.31
CA LYS A 126 24.93 11.19 13.72
C LYS A 126 25.99 10.36 14.42
N GLY A 127 26.75 9.56 13.65
CA GLY A 127 27.77 8.65 14.15
C GLY A 127 27.23 7.37 14.82
N ARG A 128 25.93 7.22 14.99
CA ARG A 128 25.30 6.05 15.62
C ARG A 128 25.15 4.87 14.65
N LYS A 129 25.02 3.66 15.22
CA LYS A 129 24.71 2.45 14.46
C LYS A 129 23.22 2.36 14.23
N VAL A 130 22.82 2.31 12.96
CA VAL A 130 21.40 2.28 12.55
C VAL A 130 21.16 1.10 11.62
N ALA A 131 20.30 0.15 12.02
CA ALA A 131 19.95 -0.94 11.12
C ALA A 131 18.82 -0.54 10.17
N ALA A 132 18.96 -0.96 8.91
CA ALA A 132 17.95 -0.75 7.88
C ALA A 132 17.99 -1.84 6.82
N VAL A 133 16.86 -2.13 6.19
CA VAL A 133 16.82 -2.88 4.93
C VAL A 133 17.05 -1.88 3.80
N VAL A 134 18.33 -1.72 3.43
CA VAL A 134 18.75 -0.81 2.37
C VAL A 134 18.16 -1.29 1.03
N GLY A 135 17.63 -0.36 0.21
CA GLY A 135 16.94 -0.71 -1.05
C GLY A 135 15.42 -0.74 -0.94
N THR A 136 14.86 -0.55 0.26
CA THR A 136 13.41 -0.39 0.44
C THR A 136 12.98 1.07 0.31
N SER A 137 11.71 1.27 -0.08
CA SER A 137 11.10 2.61 -0.09
C SER A 137 11.17 3.30 1.26
N THR A 138 10.97 2.56 2.36
CA THR A 138 11.04 3.13 3.71
C THR A 138 12.42 3.76 3.99
N PHE A 139 13.49 3.03 3.65
CA PHE A 139 14.84 3.58 3.84
C PHE A 139 15.08 4.82 2.99
N PHE A 140 14.72 4.77 1.70
CA PHE A 140 14.92 5.91 0.80
C PHE A 140 14.07 7.12 1.19
N ASP A 141 12.79 6.93 1.47
CA ASP A 141 11.90 8.02 1.88
C ASP A 141 12.40 8.68 3.20
N ILE A 142 12.73 7.88 4.21
CA ILE A 142 13.20 8.40 5.50
C ILE A 142 14.57 9.10 5.33
N ARG A 143 15.48 8.52 4.55
CA ARG A 143 16.77 9.16 4.24
C ARG A 143 16.59 10.50 3.53
N ALA A 144 15.75 10.53 2.48
CA ALA A 144 15.50 11.76 1.72
C ALA A 144 14.85 12.84 2.60
N LEU A 145 13.86 12.47 3.39
CA LEU A 145 13.18 13.39 4.31
C LEU A 145 14.09 13.88 5.43
N THR A 146 14.98 13.03 5.95
CA THR A 146 15.96 13.42 6.95
C THR A 146 16.99 14.39 6.36
N LEU A 147 17.49 14.10 5.17
CA LEU A 147 18.44 14.99 4.50
C LEU A 147 17.82 16.36 4.21
N LYS A 148 16.58 16.39 3.68
CA LYS A 148 15.86 17.62 3.36
C LYS A 148 15.46 18.42 4.61
N GLY A 149 15.01 17.74 5.66
CA GLY A 149 14.45 18.39 6.85
C GLY A 149 15.47 18.72 7.95
N TYR A 150 16.56 17.97 8.03
CA TYR A 150 17.56 18.07 9.11
C TYR A 150 18.99 18.30 8.60
N GLY A 151 19.21 18.28 7.30
CA GLY A 151 20.51 18.62 6.69
C GLY A 151 21.60 17.56 6.88
N PHE A 152 21.26 16.30 7.19
CA PHE A 152 22.23 15.21 7.22
C PHE A 152 21.72 13.93 6.53
N ASP A 153 22.65 13.18 5.96
CA ASP A 153 22.38 11.96 5.21
C ASP A 153 22.55 10.73 6.12
N LEU A 154 21.46 10.05 6.42
CA LEU A 154 21.47 8.82 7.22
C LEU A 154 22.50 7.80 6.73
N GLN A 155 22.70 7.68 5.40
CA GLN A 155 23.64 6.71 4.84
C GLN A 155 25.11 7.13 5.00
N LYS A 156 25.41 8.44 5.03
CA LYS A 156 26.77 8.96 5.12
C LYS A 156 27.18 9.32 6.54
N ASP A 157 26.22 9.84 7.31
CA ASP A 157 26.48 10.45 8.61
C ASP A 157 26.15 9.52 9.77
N THR A 158 25.67 8.29 9.49
CA THR A 158 25.48 7.21 10.48
C THR A 158 26.24 5.95 10.06
N GLN A 159 26.34 4.98 10.95
CA GLN A 159 26.91 3.66 10.65
C GLN A 159 25.76 2.71 10.28
N ILE A 160 25.44 2.63 8.98
CA ILE A 160 24.36 1.75 8.51
C ILE A 160 24.77 0.29 8.65
N VAL A 161 23.98 -0.48 9.40
CA VAL A 161 24.03 -1.93 9.48
C VAL A 161 22.92 -2.47 8.58
N THR A 162 23.32 -3.05 7.44
CA THR A 162 22.36 -3.60 6.47
C THR A 162 21.75 -4.88 7.01
N ALA A 163 20.44 -4.88 7.18
CA ALA A 163 19.64 -6.06 7.46
C ALA A 163 19.05 -6.64 6.18
N THR A 164 18.79 -7.95 6.16
CA THR A 164 18.19 -8.63 5.00
C THR A 164 16.66 -8.60 5.07
N ALA A 165 16.12 -8.58 6.29
CA ALA A 165 14.69 -8.58 6.56
C ALA A 165 14.36 -7.83 7.86
N PRO A 166 13.10 -7.39 8.05
CA PRO A 166 12.70 -6.69 9.26
C PRO A 166 12.98 -7.42 10.60
N PRO A 167 12.82 -8.75 10.72
CA PRO A 167 13.16 -9.46 11.95
C PRO A 167 14.64 -9.33 12.34
N ASP A 168 15.54 -9.20 11.35
CA ASP A 168 16.97 -9.03 11.63
C ASP A 168 17.24 -7.71 12.33
N MET A 169 16.58 -6.61 11.88
CA MET A 169 16.69 -5.30 12.53
C MET A 169 16.24 -5.34 13.98
N VAL A 170 15.14 -6.02 14.26
CA VAL A 170 14.62 -6.20 15.62
C VAL A 170 15.58 -6.99 16.47
N THR A 171 16.17 -8.05 15.93
CA THR A 171 17.19 -8.85 16.60
C THR A 171 18.43 -8.04 16.95
N LEU A 172 18.95 -7.24 16.00
CA LEU A 172 20.10 -6.36 16.21
C LEU A 172 19.83 -5.32 17.31
N LEU A 173 18.61 -4.74 17.31
CA LEU A 173 18.19 -3.78 18.33
C LEU A 173 18.14 -4.43 19.72
N GLY A 174 17.50 -5.60 19.85
CA GLY A 174 17.39 -6.34 21.11
C GLY A 174 18.74 -6.81 21.66
N LYS A 175 19.69 -7.19 20.79
CA LYS A 175 21.08 -7.53 21.18
C LYS A 175 21.94 -6.32 21.47
N LYS A 176 21.43 -5.10 21.34
CA LYS A 176 22.18 -3.84 21.52
C LYS A 176 23.33 -3.65 20.53
N GLU A 177 23.28 -4.31 19.38
CA GLU A 177 24.27 -4.19 18.31
C GLU A 177 24.08 -2.92 17.49
N VAL A 178 22.86 -2.33 17.54
CA VAL A 178 22.53 -1.02 16.95
C VAL A 178 21.78 -0.12 17.94
N ASP A 179 21.85 1.19 17.71
CA ASP A 179 21.22 2.21 18.55
C ASP A 179 19.79 2.54 18.08
N ALA A 180 19.52 2.33 16.78
CA ALA A 180 18.23 2.59 16.17
C ALA A 180 17.97 1.68 14.97
N ILE A 181 16.71 1.60 14.57
CA ILE A 181 16.29 0.93 13.32
C ILE A 181 15.44 1.87 12.48
N ILE A 182 15.49 1.69 11.15
CA ILE A 182 14.57 2.30 10.20
C ILE A 182 13.66 1.21 9.67
N ALA A 183 12.40 1.25 10.07
CA ALA A 183 11.44 0.21 9.75
C ALA A 183 10.04 0.80 9.45
N TRP A 184 9.07 -0.05 9.27
CA TRP A 184 7.68 0.31 8.98
C TRP A 184 6.71 -0.47 9.84
N GLN A 185 5.48 0.02 9.94
CA GLN A 185 4.40 -0.67 10.64
C GLN A 185 4.06 -1.98 9.91
N PRO A 186 3.66 -3.00 10.65
CA PRO A 186 3.44 -3.03 12.10
C PRO A 186 4.68 -3.42 12.92
N ILE A 187 5.86 -3.53 12.29
CA ILE A 187 7.11 -3.95 12.97
C ILE A 187 7.53 -2.94 14.04
N THR A 188 7.46 -1.65 13.71
CA THR A 188 7.77 -0.57 14.64
C THR A 188 6.87 -0.60 15.86
N ASP A 189 5.58 -0.86 15.66
CA ASP A 189 4.61 -0.97 16.75
C ASP A 189 4.93 -2.15 17.67
N ALA A 190 5.31 -3.30 17.11
CA ALA A 190 5.70 -4.46 17.89
C ALA A 190 6.92 -4.20 18.78
N VAL A 191 7.92 -3.48 18.27
CA VAL A 191 9.14 -3.12 19.04
C VAL A 191 8.80 -2.17 20.20
N VAL A 192 7.95 -1.18 19.93
CA VAL A 192 7.52 -0.20 20.94
C VAL A 192 6.64 -0.86 22.01
N LEU A 193 5.69 -1.71 21.62
CA LEU A 193 4.82 -2.44 22.55
C LEU A 193 5.61 -3.37 23.50
N ARG A 194 6.69 -4.00 23.02
CA ARG A 194 7.58 -4.81 23.87
C ARG A 194 8.49 -3.97 24.78
N GLY A 195 8.45 -2.64 24.65
CA GLY A 195 9.29 -1.75 25.43
C GLY A 195 10.79 -1.81 25.06
N GLU A 196 11.14 -2.37 23.90
CA GLU A 196 12.51 -2.49 23.40
C GLU A 196 13.00 -1.19 22.74
N GLY A 197 12.06 -0.39 22.21
CA GLY A 197 12.37 0.88 21.55
C GLY A 197 11.30 1.94 21.76
N VAL A 198 11.63 3.15 21.30
CA VAL A 198 10.75 4.32 21.29
C VAL A 198 10.75 4.97 19.92
N TYR A 199 9.64 5.58 19.52
CA TYR A 199 9.60 6.38 18.30
C TYR A 199 10.52 7.59 18.45
N LEU A 200 11.57 7.66 17.64
CA LEU A 200 12.43 8.84 17.53
C LEU A 200 11.84 9.83 16.52
N ALA A 201 11.31 9.31 15.40
CA ALA A 201 10.56 10.09 14.42
C ALA A 201 9.63 9.18 13.62
N LYS A 202 8.40 9.62 13.35
CA LYS A 202 7.49 9.00 12.39
C LYS A 202 7.67 9.67 11.02
N GLN A 203 7.42 8.95 9.94
CA GLN A 203 7.54 9.49 8.57
C GLN A 203 6.74 10.78 8.36
N ILE A 204 5.58 10.90 9.02
CA ILE A 204 4.76 12.12 8.93
C ILE A 204 5.47 13.34 9.53
N ASP A 205 6.21 13.18 10.61
CA ASP A 205 6.94 14.28 11.26
C ASP A 205 8.12 14.71 10.39
N LEU A 206 8.85 13.74 9.83
CA LEU A 206 9.91 13.98 8.85
C LEU A 206 9.36 14.68 7.60
N TRP A 207 8.20 14.25 7.10
CA TRP A 207 7.53 14.87 5.95
C TRP A 207 7.17 16.33 6.22
N ARG A 208 6.52 16.61 7.33
CA ARG A 208 6.16 17.98 7.73
C ARG A 208 7.39 18.87 7.86
N LYS A 209 8.45 18.37 8.49
CA LYS A 209 9.71 19.08 8.63
C LYS A 209 10.37 19.35 7.28
N ALA A 210 10.42 18.36 6.39
CA ALA A 210 11.09 18.45 5.09
C ALA A 210 10.35 19.33 4.09
N THR A 211 9.00 19.36 4.15
CA THR A 211 8.17 20.03 3.14
C THR A 211 7.53 21.34 3.61
N GLY A 212 7.47 21.56 4.93
CA GLY A 212 6.71 22.67 5.52
C GLY A 212 5.18 22.51 5.37
N ARG A 213 4.69 21.37 4.88
CA ARG A 213 3.26 21.12 4.64
C ARG A 213 2.59 20.60 5.91
N PRO A 214 1.61 21.33 6.47
CA PRO A 214 0.88 20.86 7.66
C PRO A 214 -0.13 19.76 7.31
N THR A 215 -0.61 19.74 6.05
CA THR A 215 -1.58 18.78 5.49
C THR A 215 -0.94 17.95 4.39
N GLY A 216 -1.62 16.89 4.00
CA GLY A 216 -1.10 15.91 3.05
C GLY A 216 -0.23 14.86 3.72
N PHE A 217 -0.25 13.66 3.17
CA PHE A 217 0.47 12.52 3.71
C PHE A 217 1.32 11.88 2.63
N PRO A 218 2.60 11.57 2.90
CA PRO A 218 3.37 10.77 1.95
C PRO A 218 2.73 9.38 1.86
N VAL A 219 2.44 8.97 0.64
CA VAL A 219 1.89 7.64 0.37
C VAL A 219 2.99 6.61 0.50
N HIS A 220 2.65 5.50 1.13
CA HIS A 220 3.55 4.37 1.23
C HIS A 220 3.16 3.25 0.26
N VAL A 221 1.89 2.88 0.21
CA VAL A 221 1.39 1.81 -0.66
C VAL A 221 0.38 2.33 -1.67
N CYS A 222 0.51 1.89 -2.91
CA CYS A 222 -0.38 2.16 -4.02
C CYS A 222 -0.72 0.87 -4.78
N TYR A 223 -1.77 0.92 -5.59
CA TYR A 223 -2.12 -0.14 -6.53
C TYR A 223 -1.51 0.09 -7.89
N LEU A 224 -0.87 -0.94 -8.41
CA LEU A 224 -0.30 -0.98 -9.75
C LEU A 224 -1.09 -1.94 -10.61
N VAL A 225 -1.40 -1.53 -11.83
CA VAL A 225 -2.00 -2.39 -12.84
C VAL A 225 -1.09 -2.42 -14.07
N HIS A 226 -0.89 -3.61 -14.64
CA HIS A 226 -0.11 -3.77 -15.87
C HIS A 226 -0.79 -3.07 -17.03
N ASN A 227 -0.05 -2.30 -17.85
CA ASN A 227 -0.58 -1.46 -18.92
C ASN A 227 -1.46 -2.23 -19.92
N GLU A 228 -1.06 -3.43 -20.31
CA GLU A 228 -1.82 -4.22 -21.28
C GLU A 228 -3.16 -4.68 -20.71
N PHE A 229 -3.19 -5.09 -19.44
CA PHE A 229 -4.43 -5.45 -18.76
C PHE A 229 -5.37 -4.23 -18.64
N LEU A 230 -4.81 -3.09 -18.25
CA LEU A 230 -5.54 -1.84 -18.12
C LEU A 230 -6.14 -1.35 -19.45
N THR A 231 -5.40 -1.49 -20.55
CA THR A 231 -5.89 -1.15 -21.89
C THR A 231 -7.08 -2.02 -22.32
N LYS A 232 -7.03 -3.32 -22.00
CA LYS A 232 -8.12 -4.26 -22.31
C LYS A 232 -9.32 -4.11 -21.35
N ASN A 233 -9.07 -3.68 -20.13
CA ASN A 233 -10.03 -3.63 -19.03
C ASN A 233 -9.97 -2.28 -18.30
N PRO A 234 -10.28 -1.14 -18.94
CA PRO A 234 -10.09 0.19 -18.34
C PRO A 234 -10.90 0.40 -17.05
N GLY A 235 -12.02 -0.30 -16.90
CA GLY A 235 -12.85 -0.24 -15.70
C GLY A 235 -12.20 -0.80 -14.43
N ILE A 236 -11.13 -1.60 -14.56
CA ILE A 236 -10.47 -2.19 -13.38
C ILE A 236 -9.91 -1.12 -12.43
N ALA A 237 -9.41 0.00 -12.96
CA ALA A 237 -8.86 1.06 -12.14
C ALA A 237 -9.92 1.65 -11.19
N ARG A 238 -11.13 1.91 -11.69
CA ARG A 238 -12.25 2.37 -10.87
C ARG A 238 -12.68 1.30 -9.88
N ASP A 239 -12.90 0.08 -10.35
CA ASP A 239 -13.43 -1.01 -9.52
C ASP A 239 -12.45 -1.43 -8.41
N LEU A 240 -11.13 -1.35 -8.65
CA LEU A 240 -10.12 -1.58 -7.62
C LEU A 240 -10.11 -0.44 -6.57
N ASN A 241 -10.30 0.80 -7.00
CA ASN A 241 -10.45 1.93 -6.07
C ASN A 241 -11.76 1.84 -5.27
N ASP A 242 -12.83 1.36 -5.87
CA ASP A 242 -14.11 1.13 -5.18
C ASP A 242 -13.96 -0.01 -4.17
N ALA A 243 -13.31 -1.13 -4.53
CA ALA A 243 -12.99 -2.21 -3.60
C ALA A 243 -12.08 -1.74 -2.45
N GLN A 244 -11.11 -0.88 -2.74
CA GLN A 244 -10.28 -0.26 -1.69
C GLN A 244 -11.10 0.65 -0.77
N ARG A 245 -12.03 1.42 -1.29
CA ARG A 245 -12.94 2.25 -0.48
C ARG A 245 -13.81 1.39 0.43
N ASP A 246 -14.39 0.31 -0.10
CA ASP A 246 -15.18 -0.63 0.68
C ASP A 246 -14.32 -1.28 1.78
N ALA A 247 -13.07 -1.63 1.49
CA ALA A 247 -12.12 -2.15 2.48
C ALA A 247 -11.76 -1.12 3.57
N VAL A 248 -11.61 0.15 3.20
CA VAL A 248 -11.38 1.26 4.14
C VAL A 248 -12.60 1.47 5.05
N GLU A 249 -13.82 1.34 4.51
CA GLU A 249 -15.05 1.37 5.30
C GLU A 249 -15.11 0.21 6.31
N ILE A 250 -14.68 -1.00 5.89
CA ILE A 250 -14.57 -2.13 6.83
C ILE A 250 -13.48 -1.86 7.86
N TRP A 251 -12.32 -1.33 7.45
CA TRP A 251 -11.22 -1.01 8.35
C TRP A 251 -11.66 -0.08 9.49
N TYR A 252 -12.33 1.01 9.18
CA TYR A 252 -12.75 1.99 10.20
C TYR A 252 -14.11 1.68 10.83
N GLY A 253 -15.05 1.09 10.11
CA GLY A 253 -16.41 0.82 10.56
C GLY A 253 -16.60 -0.52 11.25
N LYS A 254 -15.72 -1.52 11.00
CA LYS A 254 -15.79 -2.87 11.58
C LYS A 254 -14.43 -3.32 12.11
N PRO A 255 -13.87 -2.63 13.12
CA PRO A 255 -12.49 -2.82 13.57
C PRO A 255 -12.15 -4.25 13.96
N GLU A 256 -13.06 -4.94 14.66
CA GLU A 256 -12.83 -6.31 15.08
C GLU A 256 -12.65 -7.25 13.87
N ARG A 257 -13.50 -7.08 12.84
CA ARG A 257 -13.40 -7.87 11.60
C ARG A 257 -12.13 -7.54 10.82
N ALA A 258 -11.76 -6.28 10.71
CA ALA A 258 -10.53 -5.86 10.05
C ALA A 258 -9.29 -6.45 10.75
N ILE A 259 -9.24 -6.38 12.08
CA ILE A 259 -8.15 -6.93 12.89
C ILE A 259 -8.07 -8.46 12.73
N GLU A 260 -9.19 -9.16 12.76
CA GLU A 260 -9.26 -10.61 12.54
C GLU A 260 -8.67 -10.99 11.18
N ILE A 261 -9.08 -10.31 10.10
CA ILE A 261 -8.60 -10.57 8.75
C ILE A 261 -7.08 -10.35 8.65
N VAL A 262 -6.60 -9.21 9.15
CA VAL A 262 -5.17 -8.89 9.10
C VAL A 262 -4.35 -9.92 9.91
N GLN A 263 -4.83 -10.32 11.09
CA GLN A 263 -4.18 -11.38 11.87
C GLN A 263 -4.13 -12.72 11.13
N ASP A 264 -5.26 -13.11 10.52
CA ASP A 264 -5.33 -14.37 9.77
C ASP A 264 -4.32 -14.40 8.62
N VAL A 265 -4.16 -13.30 7.90
CA VAL A 265 -3.21 -13.23 6.77
C VAL A 265 -1.76 -13.08 7.26
N THR A 266 -1.50 -12.15 8.18
CA THR A 266 -0.13 -11.77 8.57
C THR A 266 0.47 -12.63 9.68
N LYS A 267 -0.38 -13.31 10.48
CA LYS A 267 -0.01 -14.06 11.69
C LYS A 267 0.60 -13.19 12.80
N LEU A 268 0.37 -11.90 12.75
CA LEU A 268 0.85 -10.96 13.77
C LEU A 268 0.02 -11.07 15.06
N PRO A 269 0.59 -10.76 16.23
CA PRO A 269 -0.13 -10.68 17.49
C PRO A 269 -1.27 -9.63 17.42
N LYS A 270 -2.38 -9.91 18.09
CA LYS A 270 -3.58 -9.06 18.05
C LYS A 270 -3.31 -7.63 18.50
N GLU A 271 -2.56 -7.47 19.57
CA GLU A 271 -2.19 -6.18 20.14
C GLU A 271 -1.39 -5.33 19.15
N VAL A 272 -0.52 -5.94 18.36
CA VAL A 272 0.25 -5.24 17.29
C VAL A 272 -0.68 -4.73 16.20
N VAL A 273 -1.60 -5.56 15.74
CA VAL A 273 -2.58 -5.17 14.71
C VAL A 273 -3.53 -4.08 15.25
N GLN A 274 -3.92 -4.16 16.53
CA GLN A 274 -4.76 -3.14 17.16
C GLN A 274 -4.10 -1.77 17.23
N VAL A 275 -2.80 -1.70 17.52
CA VAL A 275 -2.05 -0.42 17.53
C VAL A 275 -1.94 0.12 16.11
N ALA A 276 -1.57 -0.72 15.15
CA ALA A 276 -1.50 -0.33 13.73
C ALA A 276 -2.85 0.24 13.25
N TYR A 277 -3.95 -0.44 13.60
CA TYR A 277 -5.30 -0.02 13.29
C TYR A 277 -5.64 1.38 13.86
N LYS A 278 -5.34 1.62 15.13
CA LYS A 278 -5.80 2.83 15.83
C LYS A 278 -4.93 4.07 15.56
N GLU A 279 -3.63 3.90 15.44
CA GLU A 279 -2.69 5.00 15.67
C GLU A 279 -1.71 5.24 14.52
N THR A 280 -1.31 4.20 13.81
CA THR A 280 -0.11 4.30 12.99
C THR A 280 -0.33 4.12 11.49
N VAL A 281 -1.34 3.35 11.09
CA VAL A 281 -1.65 3.10 9.68
C VAL A 281 -2.82 3.98 9.24
N LYS A 282 -2.59 4.83 8.25
CA LYS A 282 -3.65 5.61 7.62
C LYS A 282 -4.05 4.98 6.30
N MET A 283 -5.24 4.37 6.26
CA MET A 283 -5.82 3.84 5.03
C MET A 283 -6.34 4.96 4.14
N LEU A 284 -6.07 4.84 2.84
CA LEU A 284 -6.46 5.76 1.78
C LEU A 284 -7.20 5.01 0.67
N SER A 285 -7.86 5.74 -0.22
CA SER A 285 -8.45 5.19 -1.44
C SER A 285 -8.50 6.23 -2.56
N GLY A 286 -8.48 5.75 -3.82
CA GLY A 286 -8.59 6.61 -5.00
C GLY A 286 -7.32 7.40 -5.31
N LEU A 287 -7.46 8.34 -6.26
CA LEU A 287 -6.42 9.29 -6.69
C LEU A 287 -7.02 10.69 -6.83
N PRO A 288 -7.49 11.34 -5.75
CA PRO A 288 -7.95 12.73 -5.82
C PRO A 288 -6.78 13.67 -6.15
N ASP A 289 -7.06 14.83 -6.73
CA ASP A 289 -6.05 15.79 -7.19
C ASP A 289 -5.06 16.19 -6.09
N GLU A 290 -5.55 16.49 -4.90
CA GLU A 290 -4.71 16.84 -3.74
C GLU A 290 -3.72 15.71 -3.39
N GLN A 291 -4.17 14.45 -3.50
CA GLN A 291 -3.30 13.30 -3.25
C GLN A 291 -2.26 13.16 -4.36
N VAL A 292 -2.65 13.32 -5.62
CA VAL A 292 -1.71 13.31 -6.77
C VAL A 292 -0.66 14.41 -6.63
N ASP A 293 -1.04 15.61 -6.20
CA ASP A 293 -0.08 16.71 -5.93
C ASP A 293 0.92 16.35 -4.83
N THR A 294 0.45 15.68 -3.78
CA THR A 294 1.33 15.19 -2.70
C THR A 294 2.30 14.12 -3.23
N LEU A 295 1.82 13.19 -4.05
CA LEU A 295 2.63 12.16 -4.69
C LEU A 295 3.70 12.75 -5.62
N ILE A 296 3.36 13.78 -6.39
CA ILE A 296 4.32 14.48 -7.25
C ILE A 296 5.43 15.14 -6.41
N VAL A 297 5.10 15.74 -5.27
CA VAL A 297 6.12 16.28 -4.35
C VAL A 297 7.02 15.17 -3.81
N GLN A 298 6.46 14.03 -3.44
CA GLN A 298 7.23 12.87 -2.97
C GLN A 298 8.19 12.35 -4.05
N LEU A 299 7.74 12.24 -5.31
CA LEU A 299 8.58 11.85 -6.45
C LEU A 299 9.73 12.84 -6.70
N LYS A 300 9.45 14.15 -6.64
CA LYS A 300 10.48 15.19 -6.76
C LYS A 300 11.53 15.11 -5.67
N ILE A 301 11.14 14.85 -4.42
CA ILE A 301 12.08 14.63 -3.32
C ILE A 301 12.94 13.38 -3.59
N ASN A 302 12.34 12.29 -4.05
CA ASN A 302 13.08 11.08 -4.39
C ASN A 302 14.04 11.28 -5.57
N LYS A 303 13.70 12.13 -6.54
CA LYS A 303 14.60 12.55 -7.63
C LYS A 303 15.71 13.45 -7.11
N GLU A 304 15.40 14.47 -6.31
CA GLU A 304 16.35 15.42 -5.72
C GLU A 304 17.49 14.71 -4.97
N PHE A 305 17.16 13.62 -4.25
CA PHE A 305 18.12 12.86 -3.46
C PHE A 305 18.62 11.56 -4.13
N GLY A 306 18.38 11.41 -5.43
CA GLY A 306 19.04 10.43 -6.28
C GLY A 306 18.50 9.01 -6.21
N PHE A 307 17.32 8.78 -5.61
CA PHE A 307 16.64 7.50 -5.69
C PHE A 307 16.01 7.28 -7.08
N LEU A 308 15.36 8.29 -7.61
CA LEU A 308 14.87 8.35 -8.99
C LEU A 308 15.83 9.17 -9.85
N LYS A 309 16.03 8.79 -11.13
CA LYS A 309 17.03 9.40 -12.01
C LYS A 309 16.42 10.04 -13.26
N SER A 310 15.27 9.55 -13.72
CA SER A 310 14.63 10.03 -14.94
C SER A 310 14.10 11.46 -14.80
N ASP A 311 14.20 12.24 -15.87
CA ASP A 311 13.70 13.63 -15.91
C ASP A 311 12.16 13.71 -15.95
N ILE A 312 11.48 12.60 -16.15
CA ILE A 312 10.02 12.56 -16.06
C ILE A 312 9.53 13.07 -14.69
N TRP A 313 10.30 12.81 -13.63
CA TRP A 313 9.94 13.16 -12.25
C TRP A 313 10.00 14.67 -11.96
N GLU A 314 10.57 15.44 -12.86
CA GLU A 314 10.59 16.91 -12.80
C GLU A 314 9.36 17.55 -13.48
N ASN A 315 8.66 16.78 -14.34
CA ASN A 315 7.54 17.27 -15.12
C ASN A 315 6.19 16.72 -14.59
N PRO A 316 5.42 17.52 -13.82
CA PRO A 316 4.13 17.10 -13.26
C PRO A 316 3.12 16.60 -14.29
N ASP A 317 3.07 17.21 -15.48
CA ASP A 317 2.09 16.84 -16.52
C ASP A 317 2.44 15.48 -17.13
N ARG A 318 3.72 15.21 -17.33
CA ARG A 318 4.17 13.89 -17.77
C ARG A 318 3.89 12.83 -16.72
N ILE A 319 4.19 13.11 -15.44
CA ILE A 319 3.87 12.20 -14.33
C ILE A 319 2.38 11.86 -14.33
N ARG A 320 1.51 12.87 -14.42
CA ARG A 320 0.06 12.69 -14.45
C ARG A 320 -0.39 11.83 -15.63
N ARG A 321 0.17 12.04 -16.80
CA ARG A 321 -0.23 11.36 -18.03
C ARG A 321 0.37 9.96 -18.16
N GLU A 322 1.64 9.78 -17.75
CA GLU A 322 2.43 8.59 -18.06
C GLU A 322 2.55 7.61 -16.89
N PHE A 323 2.49 8.08 -15.65
CA PHE A 323 2.66 7.23 -14.46
C PHE A 323 1.34 6.93 -13.74
N PHE A 324 0.44 7.91 -13.64
CA PHE A 324 -0.88 7.70 -13.07
C PHE A 324 -1.90 7.30 -14.14
N TYR A 325 -2.92 6.54 -13.71
CA TYR A 325 -4.11 6.29 -14.51
C TYR A 325 -5.34 6.63 -13.68
N ARG A 326 -6.17 7.51 -14.21
CA ARG A 326 -7.44 7.96 -13.60
C ARG A 326 -8.57 7.57 -14.54
N ALA A 327 -9.50 6.72 -14.06
CA ALA A 327 -10.68 6.28 -14.79
C ALA A 327 -11.78 7.35 -14.78
#